data_afc1b3a1deac161970f3fde76cfee360
#
_entry.id   afc1b3a1deac161970f3fde76cfee360
#
_cell.length_a   1.000
_cell.length_b   1.000
_cell.length_c   1.000
_cell.angle_alpha   90.00
_cell.angle_beta   90.00
_cell.angle_gamma   90.00
#
_symmetry.space_group_name_H-M   'P 1'
#
loop_
_entity.id
_entity.type
_entity.pdbx_description
1 polymer ?
#
loop_
_entity_poly.entity_id
_entity_poly.type
_entity_poly.pdbx_seq_one_letter_code
_entity_poly.pdbx_strand_id
1 'polypeptide(L)'
;MIPLSDDAQSKSLVRLLRYISQNINTDQFMLMEYLGPVVDGCRAALNVSVANAKLLNKMSEDDFEEHISSVTDSYRDLTICLQASDTGDDYSVVFDRGKAIIYDECIEPDVVITADEETLISICDSDPKVSPYDVLGEKLRITGSDNLDIVEGLGFLCYPTLLRVAKSGVDPSSLLSDDADSVIMAAASDLVIKMIRKWIDVSLSKDDAD
;
A
#
# COMPACT_ATOMS: atom_id res chain seq x y z
N MET A 1 13.40 -36.22 -15.64
CA MET A 1 12.57 -35.34 -14.83
C MET A 1 13.50 -34.76 -13.79
N ILE A 2 14.04 -33.56 -14.04
CA ILE A 2 14.95 -32.88 -13.10
C ILE A 2 14.06 -32.24 -12.07
N PRO A 3 14.21 -32.49 -10.77
CA PRO A 3 13.46 -31.75 -9.77
C PRO A 3 13.88 -30.28 -9.87
N LEU A 4 12.92 -29.38 -10.08
CA LEU A 4 13.12 -27.95 -9.97
C LEU A 4 13.71 -27.69 -8.57
N SER A 5 14.82 -26.97 -8.55
CA SER A 5 15.50 -26.66 -7.29
C SER A 5 14.55 -25.94 -6.34
N ASP A 6 14.57 -26.26 -5.08
CA ASP A 6 13.78 -25.61 -4.00
C ASP A 6 13.92 -24.07 -3.99
N ASP A 7 15.01 -23.54 -4.54
CA ASP A 7 15.24 -22.09 -4.68
C ASP A 7 14.32 -21.40 -5.68
N ALA A 8 13.90 -22.06 -6.75
CA ALA A 8 12.98 -21.49 -7.73
C ALA A 8 11.53 -21.45 -7.19
N GLN A 9 11.16 -22.40 -6.32
CA GLN A 9 9.88 -22.40 -5.61
C GLN A 9 9.84 -21.40 -4.43
N SER A 10 11.00 -20.94 -3.95
CA SER A 10 11.06 -20.09 -2.77
C SER A 10 10.64 -18.62 -3.02
N LYS A 11 10.58 -18.18 -4.27
CA LYS A 11 10.31 -16.78 -4.66
C LYS A 11 9.06 -16.61 -5.53
N SER A 12 8.07 -17.45 -5.44
CA SER A 12 6.80 -17.20 -6.13
C SER A 12 6.02 -16.07 -5.45
N LEU A 13 5.33 -15.24 -6.23
CA LEU A 13 4.57 -14.09 -5.75
C LEU A 13 3.57 -14.49 -4.65
N VAL A 14 2.83 -15.60 -4.85
CA VAL A 14 1.85 -16.09 -3.85
C VAL A 14 2.51 -16.41 -2.49
N ARG A 15 3.72 -16.92 -2.50
CA ARG A 15 4.45 -17.25 -1.26
C ARG A 15 4.87 -15.98 -0.51
N LEU A 16 5.31 -14.96 -1.24
CA LEU A 16 5.62 -13.66 -0.67
C LEU A 16 4.37 -12.96 -0.11
N LEU A 17 3.26 -13.02 -0.84
CA LEU A 17 1.99 -12.48 -0.37
C LEU A 17 1.49 -13.20 0.89
N ARG A 18 1.58 -14.52 0.95
CA ARG A 18 1.28 -15.29 2.16
C ARG A 18 2.19 -14.93 3.33
N TYR A 19 3.47 -14.69 3.07
CA TYR A 19 4.40 -14.21 4.09
C TYR A 19 4.03 -12.81 4.60
N ILE A 20 3.68 -11.87 3.70
CA ILE A 20 3.19 -10.54 4.05
C ILE A 20 1.90 -10.66 4.89
N SER A 21 0.93 -11.43 4.43
CA SER A 21 -0.33 -11.69 5.15
C SER A 21 -0.10 -12.26 6.55
N GLN A 22 0.81 -13.21 6.70
CA GLN A 22 1.17 -13.76 8.00
C GLN A 22 1.78 -12.68 8.92
N ASN A 23 2.65 -11.83 8.39
CA ASN A 23 3.22 -10.73 9.19
C ASN A 23 2.12 -9.73 9.59
N ILE A 24 1.24 -9.33 8.69
CA ILE A 24 0.10 -8.46 9.01
C ILE A 24 -0.76 -9.08 10.12
N ASN A 25 -1.09 -10.36 10.00
CA ASN A 25 -2.00 -11.03 10.93
C ASN A 25 -1.38 -11.32 12.31
N THR A 26 -0.06 -11.47 12.38
CA THR A 26 0.69 -11.70 13.65
C THR A 26 1.16 -10.42 14.29
N ASP A 27 1.50 -9.42 13.49
CA ASP A 27 1.99 -8.11 13.92
C ASP A 27 1.11 -7.02 13.29
N GLN A 28 -0.14 -6.96 13.73
CA GLN A 28 -1.09 -5.92 13.30
C GLN A 28 -0.60 -4.51 13.63
N PHE A 29 0.31 -4.39 14.60
CA PHE A 29 0.88 -3.14 15.06
C PHE A 29 1.50 -2.34 13.91
N MET A 30 2.31 -2.99 13.05
CA MET A 30 2.96 -2.32 11.92
C MET A 30 1.96 -1.72 10.92
N LEU A 31 0.86 -2.40 10.67
CA LEU A 31 -0.18 -1.90 9.76
C LEU A 31 -1.10 -0.88 10.46
N MET A 32 -1.61 -1.23 11.66
CA MET A 32 -2.66 -0.47 12.32
C MET A 32 -2.14 0.77 13.06
N GLU A 33 -0.89 0.76 13.55
CA GLU A 33 -0.36 1.86 14.37
C GLU A 33 0.63 2.76 13.63
N TYR A 34 1.20 2.29 12.51
CA TYR A 34 2.12 3.11 11.73
C TYR A 34 1.61 3.41 10.33
N LEU A 35 1.37 2.41 9.52
CA LEU A 35 1.01 2.62 8.11
C LEU A 35 -0.43 3.08 7.95
N GLY A 36 -1.38 2.44 8.63
CA GLY A 36 -2.80 2.79 8.58
C GLY A 36 -3.07 4.26 8.91
N PRO A 37 -2.65 4.78 10.07
CA PRO A 37 -2.86 6.18 10.43
C PRO A 37 -2.27 7.18 9.43
N VAL A 38 -1.14 6.86 8.78
CA VAL A 38 -0.55 7.69 7.73
C VAL A 38 -1.41 7.67 6.47
N VAL A 39 -1.87 6.49 6.05
CA VAL A 39 -2.76 6.31 4.90
C VAL A 39 -4.08 7.02 5.15
N ASP A 40 -4.68 6.85 6.32
CA ASP A 40 -5.92 7.53 6.73
C ASP A 40 -5.77 9.06 6.71
N GLY A 41 -4.68 9.57 7.25
CA GLY A 41 -4.37 10.99 7.19
C GLY A 41 -4.25 11.52 5.76
N CYS A 42 -3.62 10.76 4.87
CA CYS A 42 -3.51 11.10 3.45
C CYS A 42 -4.85 11.04 2.73
N ARG A 43 -5.67 10.00 3.00
CA ARG A 43 -7.04 9.87 2.46
C ARG A 43 -7.91 11.05 2.90
N ALA A 44 -7.91 11.36 4.18
CA ALA A 44 -8.66 12.49 4.73
C ALA A 44 -8.22 13.81 4.08
N ALA A 45 -6.91 14.06 3.94
CA ALA A 45 -6.38 15.26 3.31
C ALA A 45 -6.78 15.39 1.84
N LEU A 46 -6.71 14.29 1.08
CA LEU A 46 -7.16 14.26 -0.32
C LEU A 46 -8.67 14.47 -0.43
N ASN A 47 -9.45 13.82 0.41
CA ASN A 47 -10.89 13.95 0.41
C ASN A 47 -11.32 15.41 0.72
N VAL A 48 -10.71 16.05 1.70
CA VAL A 48 -10.96 17.47 2.01
C VAL A 48 -10.55 18.37 0.86
N SER A 49 -9.46 18.10 0.17
CA SER A 49 -9.00 18.91 -0.97
C SER A 49 -9.88 18.74 -2.21
N VAL A 50 -10.41 17.56 -2.45
CA VAL A 50 -11.28 17.22 -3.60
C VAL A 50 -12.74 17.54 -3.29
N ALA A 51 -13.19 17.28 -2.06
CA ALA A 51 -14.57 17.50 -1.64
C ALA A 51 -14.86 18.95 -1.33
N ASN A 52 -14.72 19.83 -2.32
CA ASN A 52 -15.37 21.14 -2.29
C ASN A 52 -15.33 21.87 -0.93
N ALA A 53 -14.42 22.79 -0.77
CA ALA A 53 -14.48 23.81 0.27
C ALA A 53 -15.90 24.45 0.41
N LYS A 54 -16.70 24.44 -0.67
CA LYS A 54 -18.11 24.87 -0.69
C LYS A 54 -19.06 23.94 0.07
N LEU A 55 -18.80 22.61 0.11
CA LEU A 55 -19.60 21.67 0.90
C LEU A 55 -19.24 21.76 2.38
N LEU A 56 -17.95 21.82 2.70
CA LEU A 56 -17.46 21.97 4.07
C LEU A 56 -18.03 23.22 4.77
N ASN A 57 -18.14 24.33 4.05
CA ASN A 57 -18.77 25.55 4.58
C ASN A 57 -20.28 25.43 4.85
N LYS A 58 -20.93 24.33 4.44
CA LYS A 58 -22.35 24.05 4.65
C LYS A 58 -22.61 22.86 5.57
N MET A 59 -21.59 22.06 5.87
CA MET A 59 -21.70 20.96 6.81
C MET A 59 -21.76 21.45 8.25
N SER A 60 -22.57 20.81 9.08
CA SER A 60 -22.45 20.93 10.54
C SER A 60 -21.16 20.28 11.02
N GLU A 61 -20.74 20.59 12.24
CA GLU A 61 -19.55 19.98 12.85
C GLU A 61 -19.71 18.46 12.98
N ASP A 62 -20.90 18.01 13.39
CA ASP A 62 -21.22 16.58 13.51
C ASP A 62 -21.19 15.84 12.17
N ASP A 63 -21.76 16.43 11.10
CA ASP A 63 -21.73 15.86 9.75
C ASP A 63 -20.28 15.80 9.20
N PHE A 64 -19.44 16.76 9.57
CA PHE A 64 -18.04 16.78 9.18
C PHE A 64 -17.25 15.67 9.89
N GLU A 65 -17.45 15.48 11.20
CA GLU A 65 -16.83 14.41 11.97
C GLU A 65 -17.25 13.03 11.46
N GLU A 66 -18.55 12.83 11.16
CA GLU A 66 -19.06 11.60 10.57
C GLU A 66 -18.42 11.35 9.19
N HIS A 67 -18.31 12.38 8.36
CA HIS A 67 -17.69 12.29 7.04
C HIS A 67 -16.21 11.91 7.15
N ILE A 68 -15.43 12.56 7.99
CA ILE A 68 -14.02 12.22 8.21
C ILE A 68 -13.90 10.80 8.74
N SER A 69 -14.71 10.39 9.70
CA SER A 69 -14.73 9.03 10.23
C SER A 69 -14.96 7.99 9.13
N SER A 70 -15.83 8.28 8.16
CA SER A 70 -16.13 7.36 7.05
C SER A 70 -14.95 7.15 6.08
N VAL A 71 -14.01 8.09 6.00
CA VAL A 71 -12.84 8.01 5.11
C VAL A 71 -11.55 7.59 5.82
N THR A 72 -11.59 7.38 7.15
CA THR A 72 -10.40 7.06 7.96
C THR A 72 -10.29 5.59 8.37
N ASP A 73 -10.96 4.69 7.71
CA ASP A 73 -10.99 3.26 8.10
C ASP A 73 -10.20 2.42 7.06
N SER A 74 -8.90 2.72 6.89
CA SER A 74 -8.02 2.00 5.95
C SER A 74 -7.81 0.55 6.35
N TYR A 75 -7.65 -0.31 5.37
CA TYR A 75 -7.38 -1.75 5.53
C TYR A 75 -8.38 -2.52 6.37
N ARG A 76 -9.56 -1.99 6.62
CA ARG A 76 -10.58 -2.71 7.38
C ARG A 76 -11.28 -3.74 6.51
N ASP A 77 -11.88 -3.27 5.43
CA ASP A 77 -12.55 -4.08 4.41
C ASP A 77 -12.09 -3.56 3.05
N LEU A 78 -11.00 -4.12 2.52
CA LEU A 78 -10.38 -3.70 1.27
C LEU A 78 -9.88 -4.92 0.51
N THR A 79 -10.11 -4.95 -0.79
CA THR A 79 -9.57 -5.97 -1.68
C THR A 79 -8.56 -5.36 -2.65
N ILE A 80 -7.31 -5.80 -2.55
CA ILE A 80 -6.24 -5.42 -3.46
C ILE A 80 -5.94 -6.62 -4.38
N CYS A 81 -6.09 -6.44 -5.68
CA CYS A 81 -5.68 -7.43 -6.68
C CYS A 81 -4.28 -7.10 -7.21
N LEU A 82 -3.40 -8.11 -7.25
CA LEU A 82 -2.10 -8.04 -7.92
C LEU A 82 -2.17 -8.89 -9.18
N GLN A 83 -1.94 -8.25 -10.34
CA GLN A 83 -2.00 -8.88 -11.65
C GLN A 83 -0.61 -8.94 -12.28
N ALA A 84 -0.11 -10.14 -12.53
CA ALA A 84 1.12 -10.37 -13.28
C ALA A 84 0.82 -10.32 -14.78
N SER A 85 1.17 -9.20 -15.43
CA SER A 85 0.79 -8.91 -16.81
C SER A 85 1.44 -9.82 -17.85
N ASP A 86 2.54 -10.48 -17.52
CA ASP A 86 3.33 -11.37 -18.38
C ASP A 86 2.94 -12.84 -18.23
N THR A 87 2.55 -13.29 -17.03
CA THR A 87 2.14 -14.67 -16.76
C THR A 87 0.61 -14.85 -16.79
N GLY A 88 -0.13 -13.78 -16.52
CA GLY A 88 -1.59 -13.82 -16.38
C GLY A 88 -2.04 -14.37 -15.03
N ASP A 89 -1.14 -14.50 -14.08
CA ASP A 89 -1.48 -14.91 -12.72
C ASP A 89 -2.01 -13.72 -11.92
N ASP A 90 -3.14 -13.95 -11.25
CA ASP A 90 -3.83 -12.94 -10.44
C ASP A 90 -3.95 -13.42 -8.99
N TYR A 91 -3.73 -12.50 -8.06
CA TYR A 91 -3.85 -12.77 -6.62
C TYR A 91 -4.60 -11.65 -5.93
N SER A 92 -5.46 -11.98 -4.98
CA SER A 92 -6.09 -10.98 -4.11
C SER A 92 -5.53 -11.03 -2.70
N VAL A 93 -5.30 -9.84 -2.16
CA VAL A 93 -5.13 -9.60 -0.72
C VAL A 93 -6.44 -9.00 -0.23
N VAL A 94 -7.25 -9.80 0.44
CA VAL A 94 -8.53 -9.38 1.00
C VAL A 94 -8.32 -9.03 2.46
N PHE A 95 -8.60 -7.78 2.82
CA PHE A 95 -8.67 -7.35 4.21
C PHE A 95 -10.09 -7.52 4.71
N ASP A 96 -10.25 -8.30 5.78
CA ASP A 96 -11.48 -8.47 6.53
C ASP A 96 -11.21 -8.08 7.98
N ARG A 97 -11.75 -6.96 8.42
CA ARG A 97 -11.55 -6.40 9.75
C ARG A 97 -10.06 -6.29 10.13
N GLY A 98 -9.25 -5.83 9.18
CA GLY A 98 -7.81 -5.64 9.34
C GLY A 98 -6.97 -6.91 9.27
N LYS A 99 -7.56 -8.08 8.93
CA LYS A 99 -6.84 -9.33 8.67
C LYS A 99 -6.68 -9.56 7.18
N ALA A 100 -5.46 -9.82 6.74
CA ALA A 100 -5.14 -10.10 5.35
C ALA A 100 -5.30 -11.60 5.03
N ILE A 101 -6.07 -11.91 3.99
CA ILE A 101 -6.28 -13.27 3.46
C ILE A 101 -5.87 -13.25 1.99
N ILE A 102 -5.13 -14.27 1.54
CA ILE A 102 -4.66 -14.38 0.16
C ILE A 102 -5.51 -15.40 -0.60
N TYR A 103 -6.00 -14.98 -1.78
CA TYR A 103 -6.69 -15.83 -2.75
C TYR A 103 -5.89 -15.90 -4.04
N ASP A 104 -5.93 -17.07 -4.70
CA ASP A 104 -5.24 -17.33 -5.97
C ASP A 104 -6.13 -16.92 -7.18
N GLU A 105 -6.87 -15.84 -7.04
CA GLU A 105 -7.73 -15.22 -8.06
C GLU A 105 -8.02 -13.76 -7.69
N CYS A 106 -8.41 -12.95 -8.67
CA CYS A 106 -8.84 -11.57 -8.43
C CYS A 106 -10.32 -11.53 -8.05
N ILE A 107 -10.64 -11.16 -6.80
CA ILE A 107 -11.99 -11.16 -6.24
C ILE A 107 -12.46 -9.71 -6.06
N GLU A 108 -13.42 -9.25 -6.87
CA GLU A 108 -14.10 -7.95 -6.77
C GLU A 108 -13.21 -6.84 -6.17
N PRO A 109 -12.10 -6.46 -6.84
CA PRO A 109 -11.08 -5.61 -6.25
C PRO A 109 -11.52 -4.15 -6.15
N ASP A 110 -11.21 -3.52 -5.02
CA ASP A 110 -11.24 -2.07 -4.85
C ASP A 110 -10.04 -1.43 -5.54
N VAL A 111 -8.89 -2.11 -5.49
CA VAL A 111 -7.63 -1.68 -6.07
C VAL A 111 -7.01 -2.79 -6.92
N VAL A 112 -6.51 -2.42 -8.10
CA VAL A 112 -5.74 -3.32 -8.97
C VAL A 112 -4.34 -2.77 -9.16
N ILE A 113 -3.35 -3.60 -8.85
CA ILE A 113 -1.92 -3.32 -9.03
C ILE A 113 -1.41 -4.25 -10.13
N THR A 114 -0.95 -3.69 -11.23
CA THR A 114 -0.49 -4.45 -12.40
C THR A 114 0.99 -4.18 -12.70
N ALA A 115 1.77 -5.24 -12.82
CA ALA A 115 3.16 -5.21 -13.30
C ALA A 115 3.54 -6.59 -13.86
N ASP A 116 4.76 -6.74 -14.41
CA ASP A 116 5.31 -8.08 -14.65
C ASP A 116 5.59 -8.82 -13.34
N GLU A 117 5.58 -10.16 -13.38
CA GLU A 117 5.72 -11.00 -12.19
C GLU A 117 7.05 -10.70 -11.45
N GLU A 118 8.14 -10.49 -12.16
CA GLU A 118 9.46 -10.18 -11.57
C GLU A 118 9.41 -8.88 -10.77
N THR A 119 8.74 -7.85 -11.29
CA THR A 119 8.55 -6.57 -10.61
C THR A 119 7.71 -6.74 -9.35
N LEU A 120 6.58 -7.47 -9.40
CA LEU A 120 5.74 -7.75 -8.23
C LEU A 120 6.50 -8.52 -7.15
N ILE A 121 7.23 -9.58 -7.54
CA ILE A 121 8.09 -10.34 -6.64
C ILE A 121 9.12 -9.43 -5.98
N SER A 122 9.79 -8.58 -6.76
CA SER A 122 10.84 -7.70 -6.26
C SER A 122 10.34 -6.68 -5.25
N ILE A 123 9.12 -6.15 -5.43
CA ILE A 123 8.48 -5.21 -4.50
C ILE A 123 8.04 -5.91 -3.22
N CYS A 124 7.50 -7.12 -3.32
CA CYS A 124 6.98 -7.90 -2.19
C CYS A 124 8.08 -8.64 -1.40
N ASP A 125 9.32 -8.70 -1.90
CA ASP A 125 10.42 -9.37 -1.22
C ASP A 125 10.81 -8.61 0.07
N SER A 126 11.24 -9.36 1.07
CA SER A 126 11.78 -8.83 2.32
C SER A 126 13.10 -8.05 2.11
N ASP A 127 13.79 -8.26 1.00
CA ASP A 127 14.94 -7.48 0.55
C ASP A 127 14.68 -6.98 -0.88
N PRO A 128 13.82 -5.96 -1.05
CA PRO A 128 13.38 -5.50 -2.35
C PRO A 128 14.56 -4.93 -3.13
N LYS A 129 14.75 -5.45 -4.35
CA LYS A 129 15.76 -4.95 -5.30
C LYS A 129 15.30 -3.69 -6.02
N VAL A 130 13.99 -3.46 -6.04
CA VAL A 130 13.33 -2.38 -6.75
C VAL A 130 12.36 -1.70 -5.80
N SER A 131 12.46 -0.38 -5.71
CA SER A 131 11.49 0.42 -4.97
C SER A 131 10.19 0.55 -5.77
N PRO A 132 9.00 0.37 -5.18
CA PRO A 132 7.75 0.65 -5.87
C PRO A 132 7.69 2.08 -6.41
N TYR A 133 8.33 3.04 -5.74
CA TYR A 133 8.44 4.42 -6.20
C TYR A 133 9.16 4.53 -7.55
N ASP A 134 10.24 3.79 -7.77
CA ASP A 134 11.06 3.90 -8.99
C ASP A 134 10.33 3.36 -10.22
N VAL A 135 9.46 2.37 -10.04
CA VAL A 135 8.77 1.67 -11.14
C VAL A 135 7.33 2.15 -11.36
N LEU A 136 6.79 2.96 -10.46
CA LEU A 136 5.42 3.48 -10.58
C LEU A 136 5.26 4.38 -11.80
N GLY A 137 4.29 4.03 -12.65
CA GLY A 137 3.99 4.72 -13.90
C GLY A 137 4.70 4.14 -15.12
N GLU A 138 5.83 3.46 -14.95
CA GLU A 138 6.59 2.81 -16.03
C GLU A 138 6.25 1.32 -16.11
N LYS A 139 6.62 0.54 -15.09
CA LYS A 139 6.39 -0.90 -15.00
C LYS A 139 5.24 -1.27 -14.09
N LEU A 140 4.96 -0.44 -13.09
CA LEU A 140 3.91 -0.65 -12.11
C LEU A 140 2.77 0.34 -12.37
N ARG A 141 1.57 -0.18 -12.51
CA ARG A 141 0.33 0.60 -12.63
C ARG A 141 -0.58 0.30 -11.46
N ILE A 142 -1.32 1.30 -11.04
CA ILE A 142 -2.34 1.16 -10.01
C ILE A 142 -3.62 1.84 -10.50
N THR A 143 -4.73 1.15 -10.32
CA THR A 143 -6.07 1.66 -10.59
C THR A 143 -6.98 1.27 -9.42
N GLY A 144 -8.03 2.03 -9.17
CA GLY A 144 -8.96 1.78 -8.08
C GLY A 144 -10.35 2.26 -8.44
N SER A 145 -11.33 1.90 -7.62
CA SER A 145 -12.72 2.34 -7.77
C SER A 145 -12.83 3.84 -7.56
N ASP A 146 -12.01 4.39 -6.66
CA ASP A 146 -11.81 5.82 -6.49
C ASP A 146 -10.35 6.16 -6.10
N ASN A 147 -10.07 7.47 -5.93
CA ASN A 147 -8.73 7.93 -5.57
C ASN A 147 -8.32 7.56 -4.14
N LEU A 148 -9.29 7.34 -3.25
CA LEU A 148 -9.01 6.97 -1.85
C LEU A 148 -8.54 5.51 -1.77
N ASP A 149 -9.15 4.62 -2.57
CA ASP A 149 -8.74 3.23 -2.69
C ASP A 149 -7.31 3.14 -3.24
N ILE A 150 -6.97 3.98 -4.23
CA ILE A 150 -5.62 4.04 -4.78
C ILE A 150 -4.60 4.42 -3.70
N VAL A 151 -4.92 5.36 -2.80
CA VAL A 151 -4.02 5.72 -1.68
C VAL A 151 -3.77 4.54 -0.76
N GLU A 152 -4.80 3.71 -0.49
CA GLU A 152 -4.64 2.48 0.29
C GLU A 152 -3.73 1.47 -0.41
N GLY A 153 -3.92 1.28 -1.72
CA GLY A 153 -3.04 0.43 -2.52
C GLY A 153 -1.59 0.93 -2.54
N LEU A 154 -1.37 2.24 -2.65
CA LEU A 154 -0.03 2.84 -2.55
C LEU A 154 0.58 2.62 -1.16
N GLY A 155 -0.21 2.73 -0.10
CA GLY A 155 0.20 2.42 1.26
C GLY A 155 0.59 0.94 1.40
N PHE A 156 -0.22 0.02 0.88
CA PHE A 156 0.10 -1.40 0.89
C PHE A 156 1.44 -1.71 0.21
N LEU A 157 1.74 -1.07 -0.92
CA LEU A 157 3.04 -1.21 -1.59
C LEU A 157 4.23 -0.72 -0.75
N CYS A 158 4.00 0.16 0.22
CA CYS A 158 5.03 0.62 1.15
C CYS A 158 5.30 -0.39 2.29
N TYR A 159 4.37 -1.31 2.57
CA TYR A 159 4.43 -2.22 3.72
C TYR A 159 5.70 -3.08 3.75
N PRO A 160 6.15 -3.76 2.66
CA PRO A 160 7.37 -4.57 2.68
C PRO A 160 8.62 -3.75 3.04
N THR A 161 8.71 -2.53 2.52
CA THR A 161 9.81 -1.60 2.82
C THR A 161 9.78 -1.16 4.28
N LEU A 162 8.61 -0.81 4.80
CA LEU A 162 8.44 -0.39 6.19
C LEU A 162 8.76 -1.53 7.16
N LEU A 163 8.31 -2.76 6.84
CA LEU A 163 8.62 -3.95 7.61
C LEU A 163 10.14 -4.20 7.71
N ARG A 164 10.87 -3.95 6.61
CA ARG A 164 12.34 -4.04 6.61
C ARG A 164 12.97 -2.97 7.48
N VAL A 165 12.51 -1.73 7.40
CA VAL A 165 13.00 -0.64 8.27
C VAL A 165 12.83 -1.01 9.74
N ALA A 166 11.66 -1.48 10.12
CA ALA A 166 11.38 -1.89 11.50
C ALA A 166 12.26 -3.07 11.96
N LYS A 167 12.47 -4.07 11.09
CA LYS A 167 13.30 -5.25 11.40
C LYS A 167 14.80 -4.96 11.40
N SER A 168 15.27 -3.93 10.72
CA SER A 168 16.71 -3.58 10.67
C SER A 168 17.25 -3.05 12.00
N GLY A 169 16.37 -2.77 12.97
CA GLY A 169 16.76 -2.20 14.25
C GLY A 169 17.39 -0.82 14.03
N VAL A 170 16.60 0.12 13.52
CA VAL A 170 17.06 1.51 13.38
C VAL A 170 17.55 1.98 14.74
N ASP A 171 18.84 2.31 14.83
CA ASP A 171 19.40 2.88 16.05
C ASP A 171 18.85 4.32 16.21
N PRO A 172 17.96 4.59 17.18
CA PRO A 172 17.38 5.90 17.35
C PRO A 172 18.43 6.98 17.62
N SER A 173 19.58 6.58 18.17
CA SER A 173 20.67 7.52 18.47
C SER A 173 21.34 8.11 17.22
N SER A 174 21.17 7.46 16.07
CA SER A 174 21.67 7.96 14.77
C SER A 174 20.73 8.97 14.12
N LEU A 175 19.52 9.09 14.62
CA LEU A 175 18.48 9.97 14.14
C LEU A 175 18.17 10.98 15.26
N LEU A 176 17.84 12.19 14.96
CA LEU A 176 17.56 13.28 15.92
C LEU A 176 16.33 13.01 16.84
N SER A 177 15.94 11.75 17.00
CA SER A 177 14.78 11.28 17.78
C SER A 177 15.22 10.15 18.71
N ASP A 178 14.93 10.28 19.99
CA ASP A 178 15.20 9.29 21.05
C ASP A 178 14.15 8.15 21.07
N ASP A 179 13.16 8.18 20.16
CA ASP A 179 12.03 7.29 20.13
C ASP A 179 11.95 6.51 18.80
N ALA A 180 12.07 5.17 18.87
CA ALA A 180 12.03 4.29 17.72
C ALA A 180 10.69 4.36 16.97
N ASP A 181 9.58 4.56 17.69
CA ASP A 181 8.24 4.64 17.11
C ASP A 181 8.10 5.88 16.22
N SER A 182 8.65 7.01 16.67
CA SER A 182 8.69 8.25 15.88
C SER A 182 9.47 8.10 14.59
N VAL A 183 10.52 7.28 14.59
CA VAL A 183 11.33 7.00 13.38
C VAL A 183 10.56 6.16 12.38
N ILE A 184 9.86 5.13 12.85
CA ILE A 184 9.04 4.26 12.00
C ILE A 184 7.87 5.05 11.41
N MET A 185 7.21 5.88 12.22
CA MET A 185 6.13 6.75 11.77
C MET A 185 6.60 7.76 10.73
N ALA A 186 7.77 8.37 10.93
CA ALA A 186 8.36 9.29 9.97
C ALA A 186 8.71 8.58 8.65
N ALA A 187 9.26 7.36 8.72
CA ALA A 187 9.55 6.55 7.55
C ALA A 187 8.27 6.16 6.78
N ALA A 188 7.22 5.75 7.48
CA ALA A 188 5.92 5.45 6.89
C ALA A 188 5.33 6.68 6.18
N SER A 189 5.37 7.84 6.83
CA SER A 189 4.89 9.11 6.27
C SER A 189 5.66 9.49 5.01
N ASP A 190 6.99 9.43 5.05
CA ASP A 190 7.83 9.77 3.89
C ASP A 190 7.57 8.84 2.69
N LEU A 191 7.47 7.54 2.94
CA LEU A 191 7.20 6.54 1.90
C LEU A 191 5.84 6.76 1.24
N VAL A 192 4.77 6.86 2.02
CA VAL A 192 3.40 7.00 1.51
C VAL A 192 3.24 8.33 0.77
N ILE A 193 3.73 9.45 1.33
CA ILE A 193 3.63 10.76 0.70
C ILE A 193 4.40 10.79 -0.64
N LYS A 194 5.57 10.18 -0.70
CA LYS A 194 6.34 10.07 -1.96
C LYS A 194 5.60 9.27 -3.00
N MET A 195 4.99 8.14 -2.62
CA MET A 195 4.21 7.32 -3.53
C MET A 195 2.99 8.07 -4.08
N ILE A 196 2.25 8.77 -3.23
CA ILE A 196 1.08 9.57 -3.64
C ILE A 196 1.50 10.68 -4.60
N ARG A 197 2.57 11.43 -4.29
CA ARG A 197 3.07 12.49 -5.18
C ARG A 197 3.46 11.94 -6.55
N LYS A 198 4.20 10.84 -6.57
CA LYS A 198 4.59 10.18 -7.82
C LYS A 198 3.37 9.73 -8.63
N TRP A 199 2.36 9.16 -7.96
CA TRP A 199 1.11 8.77 -8.63
C TRP A 199 0.37 9.97 -9.23
N ILE A 200 0.28 11.08 -8.50
CA ILE A 200 -0.34 12.33 -9.01
C ILE A 200 0.42 12.82 -10.25
N ASP A 201 1.74 12.89 -10.20
CA ASP A 201 2.57 13.34 -11.33
C ASP A 201 2.38 12.46 -12.57
N VAL A 202 2.32 11.13 -12.37
CA VAL A 202 2.07 10.16 -13.46
C VAL A 202 0.65 10.31 -14.03
N SER A 203 -0.34 10.58 -13.18
CA SER A 203 -1.75 10.73 -13.62
C SER A 203 -1.94 12.01 -14.41
N LEU A 204 -1.41 13.13 -13.93
CA LEU A 204 -1.48 14.42 -14.64
C LEU A 204 -0.75 14.39 -15.99
N SER A 205 0.39 13.69 -16.08
CA SER A 205 1.15 13.59 -17.33
C SER A 205 0.41 12.82 -18.43
N LYS A 206 -0.58 12.00 -18.08
CA LYS A 206 -1.42 11.27 -19.05
C LYS A 206 -2.55 12.13 -19.59
N ASP A 207 -3.14 12.96 -18.75
CA ASP A 207 -4.24 13.85 -19.15
C ASP A 207 -3.78 14.96 -20.13
N ASP A 208 -2.48 15.32 -20.08
CA ASP A 208 -1.88 16.29 -21.01
C ASP A 208 -1.50 15.68 -22.37
N ALA A 209 -1.57 14.36 -22.55
CA ALA A 209 -1.15 13.64 -23.76
C ALA A 209 -2.31 13.16 -24.65
N ASP A 210 -3.56 13.27 -24.20
CA ASP A 210 -4.80 12.96 -24.93
C ASP A 210 -5.49 14.27 -25.39
#